data_4c4e8a2c7bbd4ec27f1799f3b0b56498
#
_entry.id   4c4e8a2c7bbd4ec27f1799f3b0b56498
#
_cell.length_a   1.000
_cell.length_b   1.000
_cell.length_c   1.000
_cell.angle_alpha   90.00
_cell.angle_beta   90.00
_cell.angle_gamma   90.00
#
_symmetry.space_group_name_H-M   'P 1'
#
loop_
_entity.id
_entity.type
_entity.pdbx_description
1 polymer ?
#
loop_
_entity_poly.entity_id
_entity_poly.type
_entity_poly.pdbx_seq_one_letter_code
_entity_poly.pdbx_strand_id
1 'polypeptide(L)'
;MMKKVTILFSIAMLAYTCTWAQKVTTFTTTEASSWTKGKTTLSTKAESQVVAEVNAQSHGVKFQGFGTTFNELDWDAFNMITRKEQDELMYNLFDPQGDLKFTRGRVSMNANDYSRAWYSCDEVDGDFALKYFNIEHDKRNIIPLARAAQKYQPNLQLFISPWCPPSWMKINHDYPVSPSKYNKMDPRQSYLLYMDDGKQVDADEMKLLGDRNGVFPRRLATQDFFIQDPRYLQCYANMFCRFIELYKEEGLPITKVMYQNEAYSYTPYPGCAWTAEGTLRFNNEYLAPTLAKKHPEVELWIGTFNTNRLDYVEKILDDKTLQSNVKGIGTQWECRNNLPQMRERYPNHRFMVSESECGNGSMDWKAGEHTFFLLSDNIGNGCDEYYNWNFILKDNGISPWGWTQNALVQVDGKTRKPRYTAEYYAYKHFSHFVKEGTEMIAYSGRHYSKTPVVVFKGTNGQFVITAGNFTDKPAELSVRIGKKYLNIKSQPHSFNTYVL
;
A
#
# COMPACT_ATOMS: atom_id res chain seq x y z
N MET A 1 90.27 -16.62 4.03
CA MET A 1 89.28 -15.63 4.45
C MET A 1 88.49 -15.17 3.21
N MET A 2 87.32 -15.79 2.96
CA MET A 2 86.44 -15.42 1.83
C MET A 2 85.33 -14.54 2.33
N LYS A 3 85.20 -13.29 1.84
CA LYS A 3 84.13 -12.40 2.12
C LYS A 3 82.90 -12.77 1.23
N LYS A 4 81.80 -13.19 1.87
CA LYS A 4 80.50 -13.35 1.19
C LYS A 4 79.88 -11.99 0.95
N VAL A 5 79.64 -11.64 -0.30
CA VAL A 5 78.84 -10.50 -0.69
C VAL A 5 77.39 -10.97 -0.85
N THR A 6 76.51 -10.45 -0.02
CA THR A 6 75.04 -10.72 -0.08
C THR A 6 74.42 -9.59 -0.94
N ILE A 7 73.96 -9.95 -2.14
CA ILE A 7 73.18 -9.05 -2.99
C ILE A 7 71.74 -9.16 -2.63
N LEU A 8 71.12 -8.08 -2.04
CA LEU A 8 69.67 -7.96 -1.84
C LEU A 8 69.01 -7.52 -3.16
N PHE A 9 68.21 -8.40 -3.73
CA PHE A 9 67.29 -8.05 -4.81
C PHE A 9 65.99 -7.51 -4.18
N SER A 10 65.76 -6.21 -4.28
CA SER A 10 64.48 -5.60 -3.95
C SER A 10 63.53 -5.75 -5.15
N ILE A 11 62.60 -6.68 -5.06
CA ILE A 11 61.51 -6.81 -6.06
C ILE A 11 60.43 -5.79 -5.65
N ALA A 12 60.38 -4.69 -6.38
CA ALA A 12 59.26 -3.74 -6.32
C ALA A 12 58.03 -4.39 -7.00
N MET A 13 57.11 -4.94 -6.23
CA MET A 13 55.77 -5.32 -6.73
C MET A 13 55.02 -4.04 -7.08
N LEU A 14 54.98 -3.66 -8.35
CA LEU A 14 53.96 -2.74 -8.88
C LEU A 14 52.62 -3.45 -8.84
N ALA A 15 51.83 -3.19 -7.79
CA ALA A 15 50.43 -3.55 -7.77
C ALA A 15 49.69 -2.70 -8.81
N TYR A 16 49.54 -3.23 -10.02
CA TYR A 16 48.57 -2.71 -10.98
C TYR A 16 47.18 -2.88 -10.37
N THR A 17 46.69 -1.86 -9.70
CA THR A 17 45.26 -1.77 -9.37
C THR A 17 44.50 -1.49 -10.66
N CYS A 18 44.19 -2.54 -11.40
CA CYS A 18 43.19 -2.46 -12.45
C CYS A 18 41.87 -2.02 -11.77
N THR A 19 41.60 -0.73 -11.75
CA THR A 19 40.28 -0.18 -11.34
C THR A 19 39.28 -0.53 -12.43
N TRP A 20 38.76 -1.75 -12.39
CA TRP A 20 37.64 -2.11 -13.25
C TRP A 20 36.52 -1.13 -12.92
N ALA A 21 36.08 -0.40 -13.95
CA ALA A 21 34.88 0.44 -13.80
C ALA A 21 33.72 -0.47 -13.35
N GLN A 22 33.21 -0.22 -12.16
CA GLN A 22 32.14 -1.06 -11.62
C GLN A 22 30.93 -0.94 -12.53
N LYS A 23 30.56 -2.05 -13.16
CA LYS A 23 29.46 -2.13 -14.13
C LYS A 23 28.14 -2.02 -13.36
N VAL A 24 27.24 -1.18 -13.86
CA VAL A 24 25.88 -0.98 -13.36
C VAL A 24 24.90 -1.50 -14.41
N THR A 25 24.03 -2.40 -14.02
CA THR A 25 22.92 -2.83 -14.88
C THR A 25 21.80 -1.82 -14.78
N THR A 26 21.22 -1.43 -15.91
CA THR A 26 20.11 -0.48 -15.97
C THR A 26 18.85 -1.14 -16.53
N PHE A 27 17.69 -0.71 -16.04
CA PHE A 27 16.39 -1.05 -16.57
C PHE A 27 15.62 0.23 -16.78
N THR A 28 15.07 0.42 -17.97
CA THR A 28 14.32 1.63 -18.34
C THR A 28 12.99 1.26 -18.93
N THR A 29 11.94 1.97 -18.53
CA THR A 29 10.59 1.90 -19.10
C THR A 29 10.17 3.27 -19.56
N THR A 30 9.65 3.35 -20.78
CA THR A 30 8.96 4.52 -21.37
C THR A 30 7.63 4.06 -21.94
N GLU A 31 6.76 4.98 -22.31
CA GLU A 31 5.49 4.62 -22.95
C GLU A 31 5.67 3.78 -24.23
N ALA A 32 6.75 4.06 -24.99
CA ALA A 32 7.05 3.37 -26.24
C ALA A 32 7.81 2.03 -26.04
N SER A 33 8.47 1.82 -24.90
CA SER A 33 9.33 0.64 -24.69
C SER A 33 9.38 0.25 -23.22
N SER A 34 8.82 -0.91 -22.91
CA SER A 34 8.81 -1.43 -21.55
C SER A 34 10.06 -2.29 -21.26
N TRP A 35 10.63 -2.10 -20.07
CA TRP A 35 11.67 -2.96 -19.45
C TRP A 35 12.91 -3.19 -20.30
N THR A 36 13.47 -2.13 -20.85
CA THR A 36 14.73 -2.21 -21.64
C THR A 36 15.93 -2.33 -20.71
N LYS A 37 16.71 -3.40 -20.87
CA LYS A 37 17.94 -3.66 -20.11
C LYS A 37 19.14 -3.03 -20.80
N GLY A 38 19.96 -2.30 -20.02
CA GLY A 38 21.17 -1.64 -20.49
C GLY A 38 22.32 -1.75 -19.47
N LYS A 39 23.37 -1.00 -19.70
CA LYS A 39 24.55 -0.93 -18.82
C LYS A 39 25.08 0.49 -18.77
N THR A 40 25.61 0.88 -17.60
CA THR A 40 26.42 2.08 -17.40
C THR A 40 27.56 1.78 -16.44
N THR A 41 28.35 2.76 -16.07
CA THR A 41 29.49 2.63 -15.15
C THR A 41 29.50 3.76 -14.14
N LEU A 42 30.11 3.52 -12.99
CA LEU A 42 30.38 4.57 -12.02
C LEU A 42 31.53 5.48 -12.50
N SER A 43 31.35 6.78 -12.30
CA SER A 43 32.33 7.84 -12.57
C SER A 43 33.11 8.22 -11.31
N THR A 44 34.24 8.86 -11.47
CA THR A 44 35.01 9.50 -10.38
C THR A 44 34.53 10.94 -10.11
N LYS A 45 33.69 11.51 -10.97
CA LYS A 45 33.18 12.87 -10.89
C LYS A 45 31.67 12.88 -11.04
N ALA A 46 30.98 13.75 -10.30
CA ALA A 46 29.60 14.11 -10.55
C ALA A 46 29.51 14.95 -11.84
N GLU A 47 28.58 14.60 -12.74
CA GLU A 47 28.31 15.37 -13.97
C GLU A 47 27.14 16.35 -13.78
N SER A 48 26.38 16.20 -12.67
CA SER A 48 25.23 17.04 -12.36
C SER A 48 25.03 17.12 -10.85
N GLN A 49 23.92 17.73 -10.40
CA GLN A 49 23.60 17.89 -8.99
C GLN A 49 23.56 16.53 -8.26
N VAL A 50 24.26 16.44 -7.15
CA VAL A 50 24.21 15.28 -6.25
C VAL A 50 22.94 15.36 -5.40
N VAL A 51 22.05 14.40 -5.58
CA VAL A 51 20.73 14.36 -4.92
C VAL A 51 20.65 13.35 -3.77
N ALA A 52 21.63 12.45 -3.68
CA ALA A 52 21.77 11.50 -2.57
C ALA A 52 23.24 11.10 -2.39
N GLU A 53 23.65 10.86 -1.16
CA GLU A 53 25.00 10.37 -0.81
C GLU A 53 24.86 9.15 0.09
N VAL A 54 25.50 8.05 -0.30
CA VAL A 54 25.46 6.77 0.41
C VAL A 54 26.82 6.07 0.40
N ASN A 55 27.00 5.14 1.31
CA ASN A 55 28.19 4.28 1.37
C ASN A 55 27.84 2.91 1.97
N ALA A 56 28.81 2.03 2.12
CA ALA A 56 28.61 0.69 2.68
C ALA A 56 28.09 0.70 4.14
N GLN A 57 28.36 1.76 4.89
CA GLN A 57 27.89 1.95 6.28
C GLN A 57 26.54 2.66 6.38
N SER A 58 25.95 3.10 5.26
CA SER A 58 24.60 3.68 5.28
C SER A 58 23.58 2.64 5.69
N HIS A 59 22.71 3.04 6.60
CA HIS A 59 21.57 2.25 7.12
C HIS A 59 20.29 3.04 7.00
N GLY A 60 19.18 2.34 6.96
CA GLY A 60 17.86 2.95 6.82
C GLY A 60 16.73 2.01 7.22
N VAL A 61 15.54 2.31 6.75
CA VAL A 61 14.33 1.54 7.05
C VAL A 61 14.37 0.22 6.30
N LYS A 62 14.23 -0.90 7.04
CA LYS A 62 14.17 -2.24 6.46
C LYS A 62 12.78 -2.48 5.85
N PHE A 63 12.76 -2.63 4.54
CA PHE A 63 11.55 -2.92 3.80
C PHE A 63 11.05 -4.35 4.06
N GLN A 64 9.73 -4.54 4.16
CA GLN A 64 9.12 -5.81 4.53
C GLN A 64 8.38 -6.48 3.36
N GLY A 65 7.88 -5.70 2.40
CA GLY A 65 7.26 -6.29 1.21
C GLY A 65 6.25 -5.41 0.51
N PHE A 66 5.94 -5.82 -0.72
CA PHE A 66 4.87 -5.28 -1.53
C PHE A 66 3.69 -6.24 -1.56
N GLY A 67 2.50 -5.70 -1.75
CA GLY A 67 1.28 -6.48 -1.86
C GLY A 67 0.19 -5.78 -2.66
N THR A 68 -0.96 -6.45 -2.72
CA THR A 68 -2.17 -5.94 -3.35
C THR A 68 -3.41 -6.36 -2.56
N THR A 69 -4.54 -5.74 -2.82
CA THR A 69 -5.81 -6.15 -2.25
C THR A 69 -6.49 -7.18 -3.15
N PHE A 70 -7.26 -8.08 -2.54
CA PHE A 70 -8.10 -9.06 -3.24
C PHE A 70 -9.55 -8.62 -3.14
N ASN A 71 -10.14 -8.18 -4.25
CA ASN A 71 -11.49 -7.65 -4.35
C ASN A 71 -12.38 -8.52 -5.24
N GLU A 72 -13.71 -8.42 -5.11
CA GLU A 72 -14.65 -9.16 -5.96
C GLU A 72 -14.55 -8.74 -7.43
N LEU A 73 -14.35 -7.44 -7.72
CA LEU A 73 -14.21 -6.99 -9.10
C LEU A 73 -12.88 -7.41 -9.73
N ASP A 74 -11.81 -7.60 -8.93
CA ASP A 74 -10.59 -8.27 -9.40
C ASP A 74 -10.87 -9.71 -9.78
N TRP A 75 -11.64 -10.46 -8.97
CA TRP A 75 -12.06 -11.83 -9.30
C TRP A 75 -12.86 -11.90 -10.58
N ASP A 76 -13.77 -10.95 -10.82
CA ASP A 76 -14.56 -10.88 -12.03
C ASP A 76 -13.68 -10.66 -13.27
N ALA A 77 -12.78 -9.68 -13.21
CA ALA A 77 -11.86 -9.40 -14.30
C ALA A 77 -10.86 -10.56 -14.53
N PHE A 78 -10.38 -11.19 -13.47
CA PHE A 78 -9.50 -12.36 -13.52
C PHE A 78 -10.17 -13.55 -14.22
N ASN A 79 -11.46 -13.76 -14.02
CA ASN A 79 -12.21 -14.83 -14.69
C ASN A 79 -12.61 -14.49 -16.14
N MET A 80 -12.38 -13.28 -16.61
CA MET A 80 -12.60 -12.93 -18.02
C MET A 80 -11.46 -13.42 -18.92
N ILE A 81 -10.25 -13.54 -18.41
CA ILE A 81 -9.06 -13.96 -19.17
C ILE A 81 -8.91 -15.50 -19.17
N THR A 82 -8.14 -16.01 -20.12
CA THR A 82 -7.92 -17.46 -20.25
C THR A 82 -7.11 -18.01 -19.07
N ARG A 83 -7.23 -19.31 -18.82
CA ARG A 83 -6.48 -19.99 -17.75
C ARG A 83 -4.96 -19.77 -17.86
N LYS A 84 -4.44 -19.80 -19.09
CA LYS A 84 -3.02 -19.51 -19.34
C LYS A 84 -2.64 -18.08 -18.92
N GLU A 85 -3.47 -17.10 -19.29
CA GLU A 85 -3.26 -15.70 -18.90
C GLU A 85 -3.41 -15.49 -17.39
N GLN A 86 -4.32 -16.24 -16.73
CA GLN A 86 -4.44 -16.26 -15.27
C GLN A 86 -3.17 -16.77 -14.59
N ASP A 87 -2.63 -17.91 -15.03
CA ASP A 87 -1.41 -18.50 -14.50
C ASP A 87 -0.19 -17.58 -14.74
N GLU A 88 -0.08 -16.99 -15.93
CA GLU A 88 0.98 -16.01 -16.27
C GLU A 88 0.88 -14.75 -15.39
N LEU A 89 -0.32 -14.21 -15.20
CA LEU A 89 -0.54 -13.05 -14.34
C LEU A 89 -0.13 -13.33 -12.90
N MET A 90 -0.61 -14.43 -12.31
CA MET A 90 -0.27 -14.77 -10.92
C MET A 90 1.22 -15.07 -10.75
N TYR A 91 1.87 -15.72 -11.74
CA TYR A 91 3.32 -15.89 -11.76
C TYR A 91 4.03 -14.53 -11.75
N ASN A 92 3.64 -13.61 -12.64
CA ASN A 92 4.28 -12.28 -12.73
C ASN A 92 4.09 -11.44 -11.47
N LEU A 93 2.95 -11.55 -10.80
CA LEU A 93 2.67 -10.78 -9.59
C LEU A 93 3.34 -11.37 -8.33
N PHE A 94 3.31 -12.69 -8.15
CA PHE A 94 3.59 -13.32 -6.85
C PHE A 94 4.80 -14.25 -6.81
N ASP A 95 5.18 -14.88 -7.95
CA ASP A 95 6.31 -15.81 -7.94
C ASP A 95 7.64 -15.09 -7.64
N PRO A 96 8.53 -15.66 -6.80
CA PRO A 96 9.85 -15.08 -6.53
C PRO A 96 10.73 -14.88 -7.78
N GLN A 97 10.45 -15.57 -8.89
CA GLN A 97 11.12 -15.41 -10.19
C GLN A 97 10.30 -14.54 -11.15
N GLY A 98 9.08 -14.17 -10.77
CA GLY A 98 8.19 -13.29 -11.54
C GLY A 98 8.64 -11.83 -11.53
N ASP A 99 7.76 -10.97 -11.99
CA ASP A 99 8.06 -9.56 -12.17
C ASP A 99 7.93 -8.74 -10.88
N LEU A 100 6.78 -8.80 -10.18
CA LEU A 100 6.51 -7.94 -9.03
C LEU A 100 6.89 -8.57 -7.69
N LYS A 101 6.88 -9.89 -7.59
CA LYS A 101 7.32 -10.65 -6.41
C LYS A 101 6.60 -10.25 -5.13
N PHE A 102 5.30 -9.99 -5.23
CA PHE A 102 4.48 -9.62 -4.09
C PHE A 102 4.44 -10.74 -3.04
N THR A 103 4.58 -10.37 -1.79
CA THR A 103 4.59 -11.28 -0.64
C THR A 103 3.47 -10.98 0.35
N ARG A 104 2.70 -9.95 0.09
CA ARG A 104 1.67 -9.41 0.97
C ARG A 104 0.34 -9.37 0.24
N GLY A 105 -0.75 -9.52 1.00
CA GLY A 105 -2.11 -9.34 0.52
C GLY A 105 -3.00 -8.63 1.54
N ARG A 106 -4.04 -7.98 1.06
CA ARG A 106 -5.08 -7.37 1.88
C ARG A 106 -6.43 -7.96 1.52
N VAL A 107 -7.25 -8.24 2.51
CA VAL A 107 -8.65 -8.64 2.32
C VAL A 107 -9.55 -7.79 3.20
N SER A 108 -10.75 -7.50 2.72
CA SER A 108 -11.77 -6.84 3.53
C SER A 108 -12.53 -7.88 4.36
N MET A 109 -12.78 -7.60 5.62
CA MET A 109 -13.85 -8.28 6.34
C MET A 109 -15.15 -7.54 5.99
N ASN A 110 -16.11 -8.23 5.37
CA ASN A 110 -17.32 -7.69 4.74
C ASN A 110 -17.05 -6.93 3.42
N ALA A 111 -18.12 -6.45 2.78
CA ALA A 111 -18.04 -5.71 1.53
C ALA A 111 -17.24 -4.41 1.62
N ASN A 112 -16.57 -4.09 0.52
CA ASN A 112 -15.87 -2.82 0.29
C ASN A 112 -16.43 -2.11 -0.96
N ASP A 113 -15.83 -1.00 -1.39
CA ASP A 113 -16.23 -0.24 -2.58
C ASP A 113 -15.95 -0.96 -3.90
N TYR A 114 -15.18 -2.06 -3.91
CA TYR A 114 -14.95 -2.95 -5.05
C TYR A 114 -15.60 -4.33 -4.89
N SER A 115 -16.57 -4.45 -4.01
CA SER A 115 -17.52 -5.57 -3.97
C SER A 115 -18.64 -5.37 -5.00
N ARG A 116 -19.29 -6.47 -5.43
CA ARG A 116 -20.42 -6.43 -6.38
C ARG A 116 -21.67 -5.80 -5.80
N ALA A 117 -21.86 -5.98 -4.49
CA ALA A 117 -22.97 -5.44 -3.72
C ALA A 117 -22.61 -5.45 -2.24
N TRP A 118 -23.48 -4.85 -1.42
CA TRP A 118 -23.37 -4.97 0.03
C TRP A 118 -23.54 -6.42 0.50
N TYR A 119 -22.64 -6.85 1.38
CA TYR A 119 -22.76 -8.06 2.19
C TYR A 119 -21.96 -7.89 3.49
N SER A 120 -22.32 -8.64 4.53
CA SER A 120 -21.44 -8.84 5.67
C SER A 120 -21.37 -10.32 6.05
N CYS A 121 -20.42 -10.68 6.89
CA CYS A 121 -20.25 -12.03 7.41
C CYS A 121 -21.37 -12.42 8.39
N ASP A 122 -22.13 -11.44 8.88
CA ASP A 122 -23.25 -11.66 9.79
C ASP A 122 -24.26 -10.49 9.77
N GLU A 123 -25.33 -10.60 8.98
CA GLU A 123 -26.43 -9.63 8.93
C GLU A 123 -27.63 -10.02 9.82
N VAL A 124 -27.46 -10.99 10.73
CA VAL A 124 -28.54 -11.35 11.66
C VAL A 124 -28.53 -10.40 12.86
N ASP A 125 -29.52 -9.52 12.91
CA ASP A 125 -29.64 -8.51 13.97
C ASP A 125 -29.64 -9.17 15.37
N GLY A 126 -28.75 -8.67 16.23
CA GLY A 126 -28.60 -9.14 17.60
C GLY A 126 -27.88 -10.48 17.77
N ASP A 127 -27.24 -11.03 16.76
CA ASP A 127 -26.42 -12.26 16.91
C ASP A 127 -25.10 -12.00 17.66
N PHE A 128 -25.19 -11.60 18.90
CA PHE A 128 -24.03 -11.39 19.78
C PHE A 128 -23.22 -12.67 20.04
N ALA A 129 -23.80 -13.85 19.77
CA ALA A 129 -23.14 -15.14 19.91
C ALA A 129 -22.41 -15.61 18.67
N LEU A 130 -22.49 -14.85 17.57
CA LEU A 130 -21.86 -15.16 16.26
C LEU A 130 -22.30 -16.54 15.71
N LYS A 131 -23.52 -16.95 15.97
CA LYS A 131 -24.07 -18.24 15.54
C LYS A 131 -24.20 -18.32 14.03
N TYR A 132 -24.50 -17.17 13.39
CA TYR A 132 -24.72 -17.08 11.94
C TYR A 132 -23.50 -16.50 11.20
N PHE A 133 -22.46 -16.08 11.93
CA PHE A 133 -21.24 -15.55 11.33
C PHE A 133 -20.56 -16.60 10.43
N ASN A 134 -20.34 -16.24 9.17
CA ASN A 134 -19.72 -17.13 8.19
C ASN A 134 -18.98 -16.34 7.09
N ILE A 135 -18.12 -17.02 6.32
CA ILE A 135 -17.37 -16.48 5.18
C ILE A 135 -17.77 -17.15 3.85
N GLU A 136 -18.99 -17.67 3.75
CA GLU A 136 -19.48 -18.36 2.54
C GLU A 136 -19.50 -17.45 1.31
N HIS A 137 -19.61 -16.14 1.51
CA HIS A 137 -19.48 -15.16 0.44
C HIS A 137 -18.04 -15.16 -0.13
N ASP A 138 -17.05 -15.06 0.74
CA ASP A 138 -15.63 -14.98 0.37
C ASP A 138 -15.13 -16.30 -0.27
N LYS A 139 -15.67 -17.43 0.13
CA LYS A 139 -15.35 -18.75 -0.46
C LYS A 139 -15.65 -18.84 -1.96
N ARG A 140 -16.48 -17.95 -2.50
CA ARG A 140 -16.88 -17.95 -3.91
C ARG A 140 -16.02 -17.03 -4.78
N ASN A 141 -15.24 -16.14 -4.18
CA ASN A 141 -14.51 -15.10 -4.90
C ASN A 141 -13.14 -14.77 -4.27
N ILE A 142 -13.10 -14.12 -3.09
CA ILE A 142 -11.86 -13.61 -2.46
C ILE A 142 -10.89 -14.76 -2.14
N ILE A 143 -11.38 -15.83 -1.50
CA ILE A 143 -10.56 -16.97 -1.10
C ILE A 143 -9.96 -17.71 -2.32
N PRO A 144 -10.72 -18.05 -3.38
CA PRO A 144 -10.12 -18.61 -4.60
C PRO A 144 -9.08 -17.69 -5.25
N LEU A 145 -9.29 -16.38 -5.24
CA LEU A 145 -8.35 -15.41 -5.78
C LEU A 145 -7.04 -15.36 -4.96
N ALA A 146 -7.14 -15.30 -3.64
CA ALA A 146 -5.99 -15.34 -2.73
C ALA A 146 -5.23 -16.68 -2.83
N ARG A 147 -5.95 -17.81 -3.00
CA ARG A 147 -5.32 -19.13 -3.24
C ARG A 147 -4.59 -19.20 -4.57
N ALA A 148 -5.11 -18.53 -5.61
CA ALA A 148 -4.40 -18.44 -6.90
C ALA A 148 -3.06 -17.72 -6.74
N ALA A 149 -3.00 -16.67 -5.91
CA ALA A 149 -1.76 -15.99 -5.55
C ALA A 149 -0.86 -16.87 -4.67
N GLN A 150 -1.42 -17.53 -3.64
CA GLN A 150 -0.68 -18.40 -2.71
C GLN A 150 0.00 -19.59 -3.44
N LYS A 151 -0.55 -20.06 -4.54
CA LYS A 151 0.08 -21.10 -5.38
C LYS A 151 1.50 -20.70 -5.82
N TYR A 152 1.74 -19.41 -6.08
CA TYR A 152 3.03 -18.85 -6.50
C TYR A 152 3.82 -18.25 -5.34
N GLN A 153 3.13 -17.83 -4.27
CA GLN A 153 3.73 -17.31 -3.04
C GLN A 153 3.19 -18.07 -1.82
N PRO A 154 3.75 -19.25 -1.49
CA PRO A 154 3.25 -20.07 -0.38
C PRO A 154 3.27 -19.36 0.98
N ASN A 155 4.16 -18.38 1.15
CA ASN A 155 4.29 -17.59 2.38
C ASN A 155 3.55 -16.24 2.28
N LEU A 156 2.50 -16.15 1.47
CA LEU A 156 1.66 -14.95 1.35
C LEU A 156 1.11 -14.56 2.72
N GLN A 157 1.42 -13.34 3.16
CA GLN A 157 0.93 -12.79 4.42
C GLN A 157 -0.26 -11.88 4.14
N LEU A 158 -1.38 -12.14 4.83
CA LEU A 158 -2.60 -11.37 4.66
C LEU A 158 -2.83 -10.43 5.86
N PHE A 159 -3.30 -9.21 5.58
CA PHE A 159 -3.90 -8.38 6.60
C PHE A 159 -5.36 -8.07 6.27
N ILE A 160 -6.15 -7.81 7.31
CA ILE A 160 -7.55 -7.45 7.18
C ILE A 160 -7.83 -6.03 7.67
N SER A 161 -8.77 -5.37 6.98
CA SER A 161 -9.42 -4.15 7.44
C SER A 161 -10.84 -4.11 6.89
N PRO A 162 -11.88 -4.02 7.74
CA PRO A 162 -13.24 -3.85 7.27
C PRO A 162 -13.49 -2.42 6.77
N TRP A 163 -14.37 -2.29 5.78
CA TRP A 163 -14.96 -1.00 5.38
C TRP A 163 -16.18 -0.67 6.21
N CYS A 164 -17.00 -1.68 6.47
CA CYS A 164 -18.26 -1.53 7.19
C CYS A 164 -18.49 -2.75 8.09
N PRO A 165 -18.84 -2.56 9.36
CA PRO A 165 -19.37 -3.64 10.19
C PRO A 165 -20.72 -4.10 9.63
N PRO A 166 -21.32 -5.21 10.12
CA PRO A 166 -22.70 -5.55 9.85
C PRO A 166 -23.62 -4.35 10.08
N SER A 167 -24.63 -4.16 9.21
CA SER A 167 -25.46 -2.96 9.22
C SER A 167 -26.20 -2.75 10.57
N TRP A 168 -26.60 -3.84 11.22
CA TRP A 168 -27.27 -3.79 12.52
C TRP A 168 -26.38 -3.28 13.68
N MET A 169 -25.05 -3.21 13.48
CA MET A 169 -24.11 -2.64 14.46
C MET A 169 -23.89 -1.14 14.29
N LYS A 170 -24.53 -0.52 13.29
CA LYS A 170 -24.41 0.92 13.02
C LYS A 170 -25.67 1.67 13.46
N ILE A 171 -25.50 2.93 13.88
CA ILE A 171 -26.62 3.77 14.34
C ILE A 171 -27.63 4.09 13.24
N ASN A 172 -27.22 4.03 11.96
CA ASN A 172 -28.12 4.23 10.82
C ASN A 172 -28.71 2.92 10.27
N HIS A 173 -28.35 1.76 10.80
CA HIS A 173 -28.78 0.44 10.36
C HIS A 173 -28.65 0.20 8.86
N ASP A 174 -27.63 0.81 8.23
CA ASP A 174 -27.34 0.70 6.80
C ASP A 174 -25.82 0.66 6.56
N TYR A 175 -25.39 0.17 5.38
CA TYR A 175 -23.97 0.06 5.04
C TYR A 175 -23.30 1.38 4.67
N PRO A 176 -23.94 2.35 3.96
CA PRO A 176 -23.32 3.62 3.63
C PRO A 176 -23.27 4.55 4.85
N VAL A 177 -22.50 5.61 4.71
CA VAL A 177 -22.45 6.71 5.68
C VAL A 177 -23.10 7.97 5.10
N SER A 178 -23.13 8.09 3.77
CA SER A 178 -23.78 9.21 3.08
C SER A 178 -24.72 8.74 1.97
N PRO A 179 -25.79 9.51 1.69
CA PRO A 179 -26.71 9.21 0.59
C PRO A 179 -26.07 9.48 -0.78
N SER A 180 -26.44 8.68 -1.78
CA SER A 180 -26.09 8.91 -3.18
C SER A 180 -27.10 8.25 -4.11
N LYS A 181 -27.02 8.52 -5.42
CA LYS A 181 -27.83 7.84 -6.44
C LYS A 181 -27.52 6.34 -6.58
N TYR A 182 -26.43 5.86 -6.00
CA TYR A 182 -26.00 4.46 -6.08
C TYR A 182 -26.37 3.64 -4.84
N ASN A 183 -26.93 4.26 -3.79
CA ASN A 183 -27.44 3.57 -2.61
C ASN A 183 -28.88 3.99 -2.34
N LYS A 184 -29.53 3.33 -1.38
CA LYS A 184 -30.93 3.60 -1.01
C LYS A 184 -31.06 4.39 0.29
N MET A 185 -29.97 4.95 0.80
CA MET A 185 -30.00 5.72 2.05
C MET A 185 -30.93 6.92 1.88
N ASP A 186 -31.84 7.09 2.83
CA ASP A 186 -32.76 8.22 2.87
C ASP A 186 -31.96 9.52 3.11
N PRO A 187 -32.05 10.52 2.21
CA PRO A 187 -31.38 11.81 2.41
C PRO A 187 -31.72 12.49 3.74
N ARG A 188 -32.88 12.17 4.36
CA ARG A 188 -33.26 12.69 5.67
C ARG A 188 -32.39 12.13 6.80
N GLN A 189 -31.72 11.00 6.60
CA GLN A 189 -30.73 10.46 7.54
C GLN A 189 -29.40 11.22 7.53
N SER A 190 -29.26 12.19 6.64
CA SER A 190 -28.10 13.09 6.57
C SER A 190 -27.93 13.98 7.82
N TYR A 191 -28.94 14.04 8.71
CA TYR A 191 -28.75 14.66 10.03
C TYR A 191 -27.61 14.03 10.85
N LEU A 192 -27.18 12.82 10.48
CA LEU A 192 -26.01 12.16 11.03
C LEU A 192 -24.69 12.76 10.54
N LEU A 193 -24.71 13.56 9.45
CA LEU A 193 -23.56 14.24 8.89
C LEU A 193 -23.46 15.64 9.50
N TYR A 194 -22.56 15.82 10.45
CA TYR A 194 -22.29 17.11 11.07
C TYR A 194 -21.00 17.73 10.52
N MET A 195 -20.95 19.07 10.57
CA MET A 195 -19.73 19.82 10.36
C MET A 195 -18.79 19.66 11.57
N ASP A 196 -17.50 19.95 11.40
CA ASP A 196 -16.50 19.94 12.48
C ASP A 196 -16.90 20.83 13.68
N ASP A 197 -17.74 21.83 13.46
CA ASP A 197 -18.26 22.73 14.49
C ASP A 197 -19.63 22.27 15.10
N GLY A 198 -20.05 21.05 14.80
CA GLY A 198 -21.31 20.49 15.26
C GLY A 198 -22.54 20.97 14.49
N LYS A 199 -22.38 21.73 13.41
CA LYS A 199 -23.50 22.14 12.56
C LYS A 199 -23.89 21.04 11.60
N GLN A 200 -25.19 20.92 11.38
CA GLN A 200 -25.73 20.03 10.37
C GLN A 200 -25.36 20.51 8.96
N VAL A 201 -25.07 19.57 8.07
CA VAL A 201 -24.83 19.84 6.63
C VAL A 201 -26.08 20.50 6.03
N ASP A 202 -25.92 21.64 5.36
CA ASP A 202 -27.03 22.33 4.74
C ASP A 202 -27.50 21.66 3.43
N ALA A 203 -28.64 22.14 2.90
CA ALA A 203 -29.25 21.55 1.72
C ALA A 203 -28.39 21.67 0.44
N ASP A 204 -27.58 22.72 0.31
CA ASP A 204 -26.71 22.92 -0.85
C ASP A 204 -25.48 21.99 -0.76
N GLU A 205 -24.93 21.79 0.43
CA GLU A 205 -23.90 20.79 0.66
C GLU A 205 -24.43 19.38 0.45
N MET A 206 -25.67 19.09 0.87
CA MET A 206 -26.34 17.82 0.60
C MET A 206 -26.48 17.53 -0.89
N LYS A 207 -26.79 18.55 -1.70
CA LYS A 207 -26.84 18.44 -3.15
C LYS A 207 -25.46 18.17 -3.75
N LEU A 208 -24.43 18.87 -3.27
CA LEU A 208 -23.04 18.62 -3.64
C LEU A 208 -22.56 17.21 -3.28
N LEU A 209 -23.04 16.65 -2.18
CA LEU A 209 -22.81 15.25 -1.80
C LEU A 209 -23.36 14.29 -2.85
N GLY A 210 -24.63 14.47 -3.25
CA GLY A 210 -25.25 13.67 -4.29
C GLY A 210 -24.51 13.73 -5.60
N ASP A 211 -24.07 14.91 -6.00
CA ASP A 211 -23.34 15.17 -7.27
C ASP A 211 -21.90 14.59 -7.24
N ARG A 212 -21.27 14.50 -6.07
CA ARG A 212 -19.90 13.96 -5.89
C ARG A 212 -19.87 12.53 -5.35
N ASN A 213 -20.94 11.78 -5.48
CA ASN A 213 -21.08 10.46 -4.87
C ASN A 213 -20.91 10.45 -3.34
N GLY A 214 -21.13 11.58 -2.68
CA GLY A 214 -21.20 11.67 -1.24
C GLY A 214 -19.89 11.59 -0.46
N VAL A 215 -18.72 11.70 -1.11
CA VAL A 215 -17.44 11.67 -0.39
C VAL A 215 -17.02 13.05 0.09
N PHE A 216 -16.84 13.19 1.39
CA PHE A 216 -16.23 14.36 2.03
C PHE A 216 -14.83 13.98 2.56
N PRO A 217 -13.78 14.08 1.76
CA PRO A 217 -12.45 13.65 2.17
C PRO A 217 -11.81 14.54 3.25
N ARG A 218 -12.43 15.66 3.60
CA ARG A 218 -11.83 16.64 4.53
C ARG A 218 -12.59 16.84 5.83
N ARG A 219 -13.64 16.05 6.09
CA ARG A 219 -14.43 16.16 7.32
C ARG A 219 -14.07 15.05 8.29
N LEU A 220 -13.92 15.41 9.54
CA LEU A 220 -13.72 14.44 10.62
C LEU A 220 -15.08 13.84 11.01
N ALA A 221 -15.04 12.60 11.46
CA ALA A 221 -16.18 12.01 12.11
C ALA A 221 -16.49 12.78 13.39
N THR A 222 -17.66 13.43 13.46
CA THR A 222 -18.14 14.16 14.65
C THR A 222 -18.90 13.27 15.57
N GLN A 223 -19.28 12.06 15.16
CA GLN A 223 -19.88 11.01 15.97
C GLN A 223 -19.49 9.64 15.44
N ASP A 224 -19.53 8.66 16.32
CA ASP A 224 -19.33 7.26 15.93
C ASP A 224 -20.57 6.73 15.22
N PHE A 225 -20.39 6.17 14.03
CA PHE A 225 -21.46 5.44 13.34
C PHE A 225 -21.60 4.00 13.85
N PHE A 226 -20.58 3.47 14.47
CA PHE A 226 -20.67 2.22 15.21
C PHE A 226 -21.39 2.43 16.54
N ILE A 227 -22.31 1.55 16.91
CA ILE A 227 -23.03 1.59 18.18
C ILE A 227 -22.04 1.39 19.34
N GLN A 228 -21.93 2.38 20.24
CA GLN A 228 -20.94 2.41 21.32
C GLN A 228 -21.40 1.65 22.59
N ASP A 229 -22.33 0.70 22.46
CA ASP A 229 -22.72 -0.22 23.55
C ASP A 229 -21.63 -1.29 23.74
N PRO A 230 -21.21 -1.59 24.97
CA PRO A 230 -20.18 -2.60 25.26
C PRO A 230 -20.43 -3.98 24.63
N ARG A 231 -21.68 -4.41 24.49
CA ARG A 231 -22.02 -5.71 23.88
C ARG A 231 -21.71 -5.71 22.39
N TYR A 232 -21.99 -4.61 21.68
CA TYR A 232 -21.71 -4.45 20.26
C TYR A 232 -20.20 -4.38 20.02
N LEU A 233 -19.48 -3.58 20.80
CA LEU A 233 -18.02 -3.46 20.72
C LEU A 233 -17.32 -4.80 20.97
N GLN A 234 -17.73 -5.54 22.02
CA GLN A 234 -17.16 -6.85 22.29
C GLN A 234 -17.52 -7.88 21.21
N CYS A 235 -18.76 -7.86 20.71
CA CYS A 235 -19.18 -8.73 19.62
C CYS A 235 -18.34 -8.47 18.37
N TYR A 236 -18.12 -7.21 18.00
CA TYR A 236 -17.31 -6.84 16.84
C TYR A 236 -15.85 -7.28 16.99
N ALA A 237 -15.24 -7.13 18.18
CA ALA A 237 -13.91 -7.68 18.46
C ALA A 237 -13.87 -9.22 18.32
N ASN A 238 -14.93 -9.91 18.71
CA ASN A 238 -15.05 -11.36 18.52
C ASN A 238 -15.20 -11.74 17.03
N MET A 239 -15.86 -10.91 16.20
CA MET A 239 -15.99 -11.12 14.75
C MET A 239 -14.61 -11.15 14.08
N PHE A 240 -13.67 -10.25 14.45
CA PHE A 240 -12.30 -10.30 13.96
C PHE A 240 -11.64 -11.64 14.25
N CYS A 241 -11.76 -12.13 15.47
CA CYS A 241 -11.20 -13.43 15.85
C CYS A 241 -11.83 -14.58 15.06
N ARG A 242 -13.16 -14.56 14.89
CA ARG A 242 -13.86 -15.60 14.12
C ARG A 242 -13.49 -15.57 12.65
N PHE A 243 -13.29 -14.40 12.06
CA PHE A 243 -12.81 -14.25 10.68
C PHE A 243 -11.40 -14.83 10.53
N ILE A 244 -10.48 -14.52 11.46
CA ILE A 244 -9.12 -15.05 11.48
C ILE A 244 -9.14 -16.58 11.53
N GLU A 245 -9.96 -17.17 12.41
CA GLU A 245 -10.13 -18.62 12.55
C GLU A 245 -10.57 -19.26 11.22
N LEU A 246 -11.64 -18.73 10.63
CA LEU A 246 -12.21 -19.25 9.38
C LEU A 246 -11.26 -19.12 8.19
N TYR A 247 -10.53 -18.01 8.07
CA TYR A 247 -9.51 -17.87 7.02
C TYR A 247 -8.33 -18.82 7.22
N LYS A 248 -7.95 -19.08 8.48
CA LYS A 248 -6.93 -20.08 8.82
C LYS A 248 -7.38 -21.50 8.44
N GLU A 249 -8.66 -21.85 8.66
CA GLU A 249 -9.25 -23.12 8.23
C GLU A 249 -9.18 -23.28 6.70
N GLU A 250 -9.29 -22.17 5.95
CA GLU A 250 -9.13 -22.13 4.49
C GLU A 250 -7.65 -22.13 4.03
N GLY A 251 -6.69 -22.23 4.96
CA GLY A 251 -5.25 -22.22 4.64
C GLY A 251 -4.68 -20.85 4.27
N LEU A 252 -5.39 -19.78 4.59
CA LEU A 252 -5.03 -18.38 4.34
C LEU A 252 -4.87 -17.61 5.66
N PRO A 253 -3.77 -17.80 6.41
CA PRO A 253 -3.62 -17.18 7.72
C PRO A 253 -3.54 -15.65 7.63
N ILE A 254 -4.33 -14.99 8.47
CA ILE A 254 -4.27 -13.54 8.69
C ILE A 254 -3.14 -13.25 9.68
N THR A 255 -2.28 -12.31 9.34
CA THR A 255 -1.11 -11.93 10.16
C THR A 255 -1.25 -10.57 10.80
N LYS A 256 -2.11 -9.69 10.27
CA LYS A 256 -2.32 -8.32 10.77
C LYS A 256 -3.79 -7.93 10.69
N VAL A 257 -4.19 -7.05 11.60
CA VAL A 257 -5.55 -6.49 11.69
C VAL A 257 -5.46 -4.98 11.81
N MET A 258 -6.28 -4.26 11.03
CA MET A 258 -6.68 -2.88 11.26
C MET A 258 -8.19 -2.83 11.48
N TYR A 259 -8.65 -2.04 12.43
CA TYR A 259 -10.04 -2.07 12.87
C TYR A 259 -11.05 -1.52 11.86
N GLN A 260 -10.61 -0.59 10.98
CA GLN A 260 -11.47 0.12 10.04
C GLN A 260 -10.68 0.64 8.83
N ASN A 261 -11.26 0.58 7.65
CA ASN A 261 -10.79 1.37 6.50
C ASN A 261 -11.35 2.78 6.56
N GLU A 262 -10.48 3.79 6.45
CA GLU A 262 -10.85 5.21 6.32
C GLU A 262 -11.92 5.67 7.33
N ALA A 263 -11.62 5.55 8.60
CA ALA A 263 -12.55 5.85 9.70
C ALA A 263 -13.16 7.27 9.70
N TYR A 264 -12.67 8.18 8.86
CA TYR A 264 -13.14 9.57 8.76
C TYR A 264 -13.91 9.87 7.49
N SER A 265 -14.01 8.90 6.59
CA SER A 265 -14.67 9.10 5.31
C SER A 265 -16.16 8.90 5.43
N TYR A 266 -16.94 9.90 5.03
CA TYR A 266 -18.39 9.80 4.86
C TYR A 266 -18.66 9.30 3.44
N THR A 267 -18.86 8.01 3.27
CA THR A 267 -18.86 7.34 1.97
C THR A 267 -20.26 6.87 1.55
N PRO A 268 -20.56 6.88 0.24
CA PRO A 268 -21.80 6.34 -0.31
C PRO A 268 -21.74 4.82 -0.56
N TYR A 269 -20.57 4.22 -0.38
CA TYR A 269 -20.28 2.80 -0.43
C TYR A 269 -20.14 2.24 1.00
N PRO A 270 -19.93 0.94 1.19
CA PRO A 270 -19.74 0.40 2.54
C PRO A 270 -18.71 1.18 3.34
N GLY A 271 -19.09 1.68 4.51
CA GLY A 271 -18.24 2.51 5.35
C GLY A 271 -18.75 2.61 6.79
N CYS A 272 -17.89 3.04 7.69
CA CYS A 272 -18.22 3.34 9.06
C CYS A 272 -17.30 4.44 9.59
N ALA A 273 -17.89 5.57 9.97
CA ALA A 273 -17.13 6.67 10.54
C ALA A 273 -16.93 6.47 12.04
N TRP A 274 -15.75 6.81 12.54
CA TRP A 274 -15.37 6.72 13.94
C TRP A 274 -14.73 8.02 14.41
N THR A 275 -15.09 8.47 15.61
CA THR A 275 -14.36 9.54 16.30
C THR A 275 -12.99 9.02 16.80
N ALA A 276 -12.12 9.94 17.19
CA ALA A 276 -10.87 9.54 17.85
C ALA A 276 -11.13 8.78 19.16
N GLU A 277 -12.12 9.23 19.92
CA GLU A 277 -12.53 8.59 21.17
C GLU A 277 -13.10 7.19 20.96
N GLY A 278 -13.99 7.02 19.97
CA GLY A 278 -14.53 5.70 19.61
C GLY A 278 -13.44 4.76 19.09
N THR A 279 -12.51 5.27 18.29
CA THR A 279 -11.34 4.54 17.83
C THR A 279 -10.50 4.03 19.00
N LEU A 280 -10.15 4.90 19.94
CA LEU A 280 -9.35 4.54 21.12
C LEU A 280 -10.10 3.54 22.01
N ARG A 281 -11.37 3.78 22.28
CA ARG A 281 -12.20 2.88 23.09
C ARG A 281 -12.23 1.48 22.49
N PHE A 282 -12.58 1.37 21.21
CA PHE A 282 -12.67 0.05 20.56
C PHE A 282 -11.35 -0.69 20.55
N ASN A 283 -10.26 -0.02 20.12
CA ASN A 283 -8.97 -0.69 20.00
C ASN A 283 -8.37 -1.06 21.36
N ASN A 284 -8.43 -0.16 22.37
CA ASN A 284 -7.79 -0.39 23.67
C ASN A 284 -8.58 -1.32 24.59
N GLU A 285 -9.91 -1.15 24.63
CA GLU A 285 -10.74 -1.85 25.63
C GLU A 285 -11.29 -3.18 25.11
N TYR A 286 -11.43 -3.36 23.78
CA TYR A 286 -12.06 -4.55 23.19
C TYR A 286 -11.17 -5.31 22.23
N LEU A 287 -10.68 -4.67 21.15
CA LEU A 287 -9.99 -5.40 20.09
C LEU A 287 -8.60 -5.92 20.53
N ALA A 288 -7.75 -5.04 21.10
CA ALA A 288 -6.39 -5.43 21.53
C ALA A 288 -6.42 -6.56 22.59
N PRO A 289 -7.19 -6.46 23.69
CA PRO A 289 -7.23 -7.53 24.68
C PRO A 289 -7.86 -8.83 24.15
N THR A 290 -8.80 -8.74 23.22
CA THR A 290 -9.43 -9.91 22.59
C THR A 290 -8.45 -10.63 21.68
N LEU A 291 -7.72 -9.90 20.83
CA LEU A 291 -6.66 -10.47 19.98
C LEU A 291 -5.52 -11.06 20.82
N ALA A 292 -5.02 -10.32 21.80
CA ALA A 292 -3.93 -10.82 22.66
C ALA A 292 -4.28 -12.13 23.37
N LYS A 293 -5.56 -12.33 23.70
CA LYS A 293 -6.05 -13.57 24.34
C LYS A 293 -6.24 -14.71 23.35
N LYS A 294 -6.78 -14.46 22.15
CA LYS A 294 -7.21 -15.50 21.21
C LYS A 294 -6.22 -15.76 20.08
N HIS A 295 -5.53 -14.72 19.63
CA HIS A 295 -4.63 -14.72 18.48
C HIS A 295 -3.39 -13.86 18.75
N PRO A 296 -2.56 -14.21 19.76
CA PRO A 296 -1.37 -13.43 20.11
C PRO A 296 -0.32 -13.35 18.99
N GLU A 297 -0.43 -14.23 17.98
CA GLU A 297 0.39 -14.24 16.77
C GLU A 297 -0.01 -13.19 15.74
N VAL A 298 -1.21 -12.58 15.86
CA VAL A 298 -1.74 -11.59 14.92
C VAL A 298 -1.43 -10.18 15.41
N GLU A 299 -0.76 -9.40 14.60
CA GLU A 299 -0.42 -8.03 14.92
C GLU A 299 -1.62 -7.10 14.81
N LEU A 300 -1.89 -6.30 15.84
CA LEU A 300 -2.77 -5.15 15.74
C LEU A 300 -2.00 -3.96 15.19
N TRP A 301 -2.55 -3.33 14.16
CA TRP A 301 -2.09 -2.08 13.57
C TRP A 301 -3.17 -1.03 13.66
N ILE A 302 -2.81 0.26 13.68
CA ILE A 302 -3.78 1.36 13.71
C ILE A 302 -3.80 2.10 12.37
N GLY A 303 -4.94 2.57 11.98
CA GLY A 303 -5.24 3.20 10.69
C GLY A 303 -6.51 2.54 10.13
N THR A 304 -6.80 2.62 8.84
CA THR A 304 -6.00 3.23 7.76
C THR A 304 -6.24 4.75 7.72
N PHE A 305 -5.22 5.54 8.03
CA PHE A 305 -5.36 7.00 8.03
C PHE A 305 -5.27 7.55 6.61
N ASN A 306 -6.33 8.25 6.15
CA ASN A 306 -6.41 8.84 4.81
C ASN A 306 -6.51 10.38 4.81
N THR A 307 -6.37 11.02 5.97
CA THR A 307 -6.52 12.48 6.16
C THR A 307 -5.17 13.17 6.38
N ASN A 308 -5.06 14.42 5.92
CA ASN A 308 -3.94 15.32 6.24
C ASN A 308 -4.13 16.07 7.58
N ARG A 309 -5.23 15.84 8.30
CA ARG A 309 -5.50 16.40 9.64
C ARG A 309 -4.63 15.71 10.69
N LEU A 310 -3.40 16.23 10.83
CA LEU A 310 -2.42 15.69 11.77
C LEU A 310 -2.90 15.76 13.22
N ASP A 311 -3.62 16.81 13.59
CA ASP A 311 -4.22 16.98 14.92
C ASP A 311 -5.14 15.82 15.33
N TYR A 312 -5.94 15.33 14.40
CA TYR A 312 -6.80 14.17 14.63
C TYR A 312 -5.98 12.87 14.76
N VAL A 313 -5.02 12.68 13.85
CA VAL A 313 -4.15 11.50 13.86
C VAL A 313 -3.33 11.45 15.15
N GLU A 314 -2.77 12.59 15.59
CA GLU A 314 -2.02 12.71 16.84
C GLU A 314 -2.88 12.44 18.07
N LYS A 315 -4.15 12.87 18.09
CA LYS A 315 -5.06 12.56 19.20
C LYS A 315 -5.19 11.06 19.44
N ILE A 316 -5.15 10.25 18.37
CA ILE A 316 -5.17 8.79 18.46
C ILE A 316 -3.79 8.25 18.81
N LEU A 317 -2.75 8.68 18.10
CA LEU A 317 -1.41 8.12 18.22
C LEU A 317 -0.67 8.53 19.50
N ASP A 318 -1.06 9.62 20.17
CA ASP A 318 -0.47 10.04 21.44
C ASP A 318 -0.95 9.20 22.63
N ASP A 319 -2.01 8.41 22.46
CA ASP A 319 -2.50 7.51 23.52
C ASP A 319 -1.48 6.40 23.82
N LYS A 320 -0.99 6.37 25.07
CA LYS A 320 0.07 5.44 25.48
C LYS A 320 -0.36 3.99 25.51
N THR A 321 -1.63 3.73 25.80
CA THR A 321 -2.20 2.38 25.79
C THR A 321 -2.24 1.85 24.36
N LEU A 322 -2.71 2.67 23.41
CA LEU A 322 -2.70 2.30 22.00
C LEU A 322 -1.28 2.05 21.50
N GLN A 323 -0.32 2.95 21.80
CA GLN A 323 1.08 2.78 21.39
C GLN A 323 1.68 1.45 21.88
N SER A 324 1.29 0.97 23.05
CA SER A 324 1.77 -0.32 23.56
C SER A 324 1.10 -1.52 22.90
N ASN A 325 -0.11 -1.36 22.39
CA ASN A 325 -0.91 -2.42 21.77
C ASN A 325 -0.60 -2.63 20.29
N VAL A 326 -0.23 -1.55 19.56
CA VAL A 326 -0.07 -1.61 18.11
C VAL A 326 1.38 -1.78 17.68
N LYS A 327 1.59 -2.53 16.59
CA LYS A 327 2.92 -2.76 15.99
C LYS A 327 3.29 -1.73 14.94
N GLY A 328 2.30 -1.06 14.36
CA GLY A 328 2.54 -0.06 13.32
C GLY A 328 1.30 0.74 12.96
N ILE A 329 1.49 1.61 11.99
CA ILE A 329 0.55 2.64 11.56
C ILE A 329 0.33 2.48 10.05
N GLY A 330 -0.93 2.35 9.64
CA GLY A 330 -1.36 2.30 8.24
C GLY A 330 -1.75 3.69 7.75
N THR A 331 -1.16 4.10 6.62
CA THR A 331 -1.46 5.38 5.96
C THR A 331 -1.91 5.16 4.53
N GLN A 332 -2.74 6.07 4.03
CA GLN A 332 -3.17 6.12 2.63
C GLN A 332 -3.56 7.55 2.25
N TRP A 333 -3.71 7.82 0.95
CA TRP A 333 -4.12 9.12 0.41
C TRP A 333 -3.36 10.32 1.01
N GLU A 334 -4.09 11.34 1.43
CA GLU A 334 -3.51 12.61 1.93
C GLU A 334 -2.66 12.46 3.19
N CYS A 335 -2.82 11.39 3.97
CA CYS A 335 -2.01 11.14 5.16
C CYS A 335 -0.51 11.02 4.84
N ARG A 336 -0.18 10.65 3.61
CA ARG A 336 1.18 10.69 3.07
C ARG A 336 1.91 12.01 3.36
N ASN A 337 1.17 13.13 3.35
CA ASN A 337 1.76 14.45 3.57
C ASN A 337 2.34 14.60 4.98
N ASN A 338 1.82 13.85 5.94
CA ASN A 338 2.21 13.89 7.35
C ASN A 338 3.30 12.87 7.71
N LEU A 339 3.68 11.97 6.80
CA LEU A 339 4.63 10.89 7.09
C LEU A 339 5.95 11.37 7.72
N PRO A 340 6.64 12.42 7.24
CA PRO A 340 7.88 12.88 7.86
C PRO A 340 7.70 13.24 9.34
N GLN A 341 6.65 14.00 9.67
CA GLN A 341 6.35 14.43 11.04
C GLN A 341 5.93 13.25 11.92
N MET A 342 5.10 12.34 11.40
CA MET A 342 4.69 11.13 12.11
C MET A 342 5.88 10.20 12.40
N ARG A 343 6.80 10.05 11.45
CA ARG A 343 8.03 9.26 11.63
C ARG A 343 8.93 9.83 12.73
N GLU A 344 9.07 11.15 12.77
CA GLU A 344 9.84 11.84 13.82
C GLU A 344 9.19 11.66 15.20
N ARG A 345 7.85 11.81 15.28
CA ARG A 345 7.10 11.75 16.54
C ARG A 345 6.93 10.33 17.08
N TYR A 346 6.78 9.33 16.19
CA TYR A 346 6.53 7.93 16.55
C TYR A 346 7.63 6.98 16.01
N PRO A 347 8.91 7.19 16.36
CA PRO A 347 10.05 6.49 15.74
C PRO A 347 10.09 4.98 16.03
N ASN A 348 9.38 4.52 17.05
CA ASN A 348 9.34 3.12 17.47
C ASN A 348 8.26 2.31 16.73
N HIS A 349 7.40 2.98 15.93
CA HIS A 349 6.38 2.29 15.16
C HIS A 349 6.80 2.12 13.70
N ARG A 350 6.36 1.01 13.12
CA ARG A 350 6.46 0.76 11.69
C ARG A 350 5.37 1.55 10.96
N PHE A 351 5.62 1.85 9.68
CA PHE A 351 4.65 2.54 8.83
C PHE A 351 4.43 1.76 7.55
N MET A 352 3.15 1.58 7.16
CA MET A 352 2.82 0.98 5.87
C MET A 352 1.90 1.90 5.06
N VAL A 353 2.01 1.80 3.74
CA VAL A 353 0.93 2.23 2.85
C VAL A 353 -0.08 1.10 2.79
N SER A 354 -1.18 1.22 3.55
CA SER A 354 -2.23 0.20 3.60
C SER A 354 -3.06 0.13 2.31
N GLU A 355 -3.03 1.22 1.52
CA GLU A 355 -3.65 1.33 0.21
C GLU A 355 -3.01 2.47 -0.57
N SER A 356 -2.55 2.19 -1.78
CA SER A 356 -2.07 3.23 -2.71
C SER A 356 -3.26 3.97 -3.33
N GLU A 357 -3.07 5.26 -3.65
CA GLU A 357 -4.04 6.02 -4.45
C GLU A 357 -4.32 5.26 -5.76
N CYS A 358 -5.59 5.06 -6.06
CA CYS A 358 -6.04 4.14 -7.10
C CYS A 358 -6.51 4.83 -8.39
N GLY A 359 -6.23 6.12 -8.55
CA GLY A 359 -6.49 6.86 -9.78
C GLY A 359 -7.98 7.04 -10.11
N ASN A 360 -8.28 7.22 -11.40
CA ASN A 360 -9.60 7.59 -11.90
C ASN A 360 -10.10 6.72 -13.07
N GLY A 361 -9.49 5.56 -13.30
CA GLY A 361 -9.84 4.65 -14.39
C GLY A 361 -9.18 4.97 -15.74
N SER A 362 -8.29 5.97 -15.83
CA SER A 362 -7.61 6.31 -17.09
C SER A 362 -6.59 5.23 -17.51
N MET A 363 -5.89 4.63 -16.54
CA MET A 363 -4.85 3.61 -16.74
C MET A 363 -3.82 4.01 -17.82
N ASP A 364 -3.53 5.30 -17.89
CA ASP A 364 -2.63 5.93 -18.87
C ASP A 364 -1.19 6.05 -18.33
N TRP A 365 -0.30 6.67 -19.11
CA TRP A 365 1.08 6.86 -18.72
C TRP A 365 1.24 7.78 -17.49
N LYS A 366 0.38 8.82 -17.38
CA LYS A 366 0.41 9.76 -16.25
C LYS A 366 0.04 9.07 -14.94
N ALA A 367 -0.88 8.10 -14.98
CA ALA A 367 -1.19 7.28 -13.82
C ALA A 367 0.04 6.48 -13.35
N GLY A 368 0.82 5.92 -14.28
CA GLY A 368 2.08 5.26 -13.95
C GLY A 368 3.13 6.19 -13.34
N GLU A 369 3.27 7.42 -13.86
CA GLU A 369 4.15 8.44 -13.29
C GLU A 369 3.73 8.82 -11.87
N HIS A 370 2.42 8.99 -11.64
CA HIS A 370 1.89 9.25 -10.31
C HIS A 370 2.17 8.09 -9.35
N THR A 371 1.95 6.85 -9.79
CA THR A 371 2.25 5.65 -8.98
C THR A 371 3.74 5.54 -8.66
N PHE A 372 4.63 5.83 -9.63
CA PHE A 372 6.07 5.83 -9.35
C PHE A 372 6.46 6.92 -8.33
N PHE A 373 5.84 8.10 -8.43
CA PHE A 373 6.02 9.16 -7.44
C PHE A 373 5.54 8.73 -6.05
N LEU A 374 4.34 8.13 -5.94
CA LEU A 374 3.80 7.63 -4.68
C LEU A 374 4.69 6.58 -4.02
N LEU A 375 5.20 5.62 -4.81
CA LEU A 375 6.17 4.63 -4.33
C LEU A 375 7.43 5.31 -3.80
N SER A 376 7.98 6.27 -4.56
CA SER A 376 9.18 7.02 -4.16
C SER A 376 8.96 7.83 -2.88
N ASP A 377 7.85 8.57 -2.79
CA ASP A 377 7.57 9.48 -1.68
C ASP A 377 7.25 8.71 -0.39
N ASN A 378 6.38 7.70 -0.46
CA ASN A 378 5.99 6.93 0.73
C ASN A 378 7.15 6.09 1.27
N ILE A 379 7.84 5.33 0.41
CA ILE A 379 8.98 4.50 0.83
C ILE A 379 10.13 5.41 1.27
N GLY A 380 10.41 6.49 0.52
CA GLY A 380 11.43 7.47 0.84
C GLY A 380 11.21 8.19 2.16
N ASN A 381 9.97 8.32 2.61
CA ASN A 381 9.60 8.86 3.93
C ASN A 381 9.39 7.77 4.99
N GLY A 382 9.77 6.51 4.69
CA GLY A 382 9.94 5.46 5.69
C GLY A 382 8.79 4.48 5.85
N CYS A 383 7.86 4.38 4.88
CA CYS A 383 6.96 3.23 4.83
C CYS A 383 7.75 1.97 4.48
N ASP A 384 7.55 0.91 5.23
CA ASP A 384 8.26 -0.37 5.10
C ASP A 384 7.44 -1.49 4.48
N GLU A 385 6.13 -1.28 4.28
CA GLU A 385 5.24 -2.13 3.49
C GLU A 385 4.39 -1.26 2.57
N TYR A 386 4.03 -1.79 1.38
CA TYR A 386 3.28 -1.03 0.39
C TYR A 386 2.24 -1.91 -0.30
N TYR A 387 0.97 -1.52 -0.26
CA TYR A 387 -0.14 -2.25 -0.85
C TYR A 387 -0.81 -1.48 -1.98
N ASN A 388 -0.88 -2.12 -3.15
CA ASN A 388 -1.71 -1.69 -4.26
C ASN A 388 -3.20 -1.96 -3.95
N TRP A 389 -4.11 -1.15 -4.51
CA TRP A 389 -5.53 -1.38 -4.29
C TRP A 389 -6.08 -2.46 -5.22
N ASN A 390 -6.21 -2.20 -6.52
CA ASN A 390 -6.71 -3.18 -7.47
C ASN A 390 -5.57 -3.71 -8.36
N PHE A 391 -5.40 -5.01 -8.51
CA PHE A 391 -4.37 -5.54 -9.40
C PHE A 391 -4.88 -5.86 -10.81
N ILE A 392 -6.18 -6.12 -10.98
CA ILE A 392 -6.79 -6.39 -12.28
C ILE A 392 -8.22 -5.87 -12.33
N LEU A 393 -8.55 -5.03 -13.30
CA LEU A 393 -9.91 -4.53 -13.49
C LEU A 393 -10.32 -4.55 -14.96
N LYS A 394 -11.64 -4.64 -15.18
CA LYS A 394 -12.24 -4.53 -16.49
C LYS A 394 -12.37 -3.06 -16.91
N ASP A 395 -12.03 -2.76 -18.17
CA ASP A 395 -12.20 -1.44 -18.82
C ASP A 395 -11.62 -0.31 -17.95
N ASN A 396 -12.44 0.65 -17.52
CA ASN A 396 -12.04 1.78 -16.67
C ASN A 396 -12.20 1.50 -15.16
N GLY A 397 -12.44 0.25 -14.78
CA GLY A 397 -12.53 -0.14 -13.37
C GLY A 397 -13.72 0.46 -12.62
N ILE A 398 -14.88 0.62 -13.26
CA ILE A 398 -16.06 1.17 -12.60
C ILE A 398 -16.63 0.21 -11.55
N SER A 399 -16.87 0.71 -10.35
CA SER A 399 -17.52 0.00 -9.25
C SER A 399 -19.05 0.16 -9.27
N PRO A 400 -19.81 -0.68 -8.54
CA PRO A 400 -21.27 -0.53 -8.42
C PRO A 400 -21.72 0.81 -7.82
N TRP A 401 -20.85 1.49 -7.09
CA TRP A 401 -21.12 2.81 -6.50
C TRP A 401 -20.59 3.98 -7.35
N GLY A 402 -20.22 3.71 -8.63
CA GLY A 402 -19.89 4.75 -9.61
C GLY A 402 -18.44 5.24 -9.60
N TRP A 403 -17.55 4.64 -8.81
CA TRP A 403 -16.12 4.92 -8.85
C TRP A 403 -15.48 4.27 -10.06
N THR A 404 -14.61 5.02 -10.73
CA THR A 404 -13.67 4.49 -11.72
C THR A 404 -12.27 4.54 -11.14
N GLN A 405 -11.56 3.42 -11.18
CA GLN A 405 -10.21 3.30 -10.61
C GLN A 405 -9.27 2.55 -11.54
N ASN A 406 -7.98 2.75 -11.30
CA ASN A 406 -6.92 2.08 -12.03
C ASN A 406 -6.61 0.70 -11.45
N ALA A 407 -5.91 -0.11 -12.26
CA ALA A 407 -5.35 -1.38 -11.84
C ALA A 407 -4.00 -1.62 -12.52
N LEU A 408 -3.20 -2.54 -11.98
CA LEU A 408 -1.92 -2.96 -12.58
C LEU A 408 -2.14 -3.63 -13.94
N VAL A 409 -3.28 -4.31 -14.11
CA VAL A 409 -3.68 -4.96 -15.35
C VAL A 409 -5.11 -4.58 -15.70
N GLN A 410 -5.29 -4.09 -16.92
CA GLN A 410 -6.60 -3.81 -17.51
C GLN A 410 -7.05 -4.98 -18.37
N VAL A 411 -8.30 -5.40 -18.24
CA VAL A 411 -8.94 -6.37 -19.14
C VAL A 411 -9.91 -5.64 -20.04
N ASP A 412 -9.70 -5.71 -21.35
CA ASP A 412 -10.67 -5.19 -22.31
C ASP A 412 -11.98 -6.00 -22.28
N GLY A 413 -13.08 -5.31 -22.00
CA GLY A 413 -14.39 -5.94 -21.78
C GLY A 413 -14.97 -6.66 -23.00
N LYS A 414 -14.53 -6.30 -24.23
CA LYS A 414 -14.98 -6.92 -25.48
C LYS A 414 -14.11 -8.09 -25.90
N THR A 415 -12.80 -7.88 -25.94
CA THR A 415 -11.82 -8.87 -26.40
C THR A 415 -11.38 -9.85 -25.31
N ARG A 416 -11.60 -9.50 -24.04
CA ARG A 416 -11.14 -10.23 -22.85
C ARG A 416 -9.62 -10.38 -22.79
N LYS A 417 -8.88 -9.45 -23.40
CA LYS A 417 -7.41 -9.47 -23.39
C LYS A 417 -6.85 -8.60 -22.26
N PRO A 418 -5.90 -9.14 -21.47
CA PRO A 418 -5.22 -8.36 -20.45
C PRO A 418 -4.15 -7.46 -21.07
N ARG A 419 -3.98 -6.26 -20.50
CA ARG A 419 -2.91 -5.32 -20.80
C ARG A 419 -2.26 -4.86 -19.49
N TYR A 420 -0.96 -5.03 -19.38
CA TYR A 420 -0.19 -4.46 -18.28
C TYR A 420 -0.12 -2.95 -18.43
N THR A 421 -0.47 -2.22 -17.37
CA THR A 421 -0.53 -0.75 -17.36
C THR A 421 0.83 -0.12 -17.05
N ALA A 422 0.95 1.21 -17.18
CA ALA A 422 2.14 1.93 -16.76
C ALA A 422 2.39 1.80 -15.24
N GLU A 423 1.33 1.67 -14.44
CA GLU A 423 1.42 1.44 -13.00
C GLU A 423 2.07 0.10 -12.65
N TYR A 424 1.78 -0.97 -13.43
CA TYR A 424 2.46 -2.26 -13.27
C TYR A 424 3.98 -2.10 -13.42
N TYR A 425 4.43 -1.36 -14.44
CA TYR A 425 5.86 -1.13 -14.65
C TYR A 425 6.45 -0.22 -13.57
N ALA A 426 5.70 0.77 -13.06
CA ALA A 426 6.13 1.57 -11.92
C ALA A 426 6.43 0.67 -10.70
N TYR A 427 5.51 -0.24 -10.34
CA TYR A 427 5.76 -1.23 -9.29
C TYR A 427 6.95 -2.13 -9.59
N LYS A 428 7.10 -2.60 -10.84
CA LYS A 428 8.20 -3.48 -11.24
C LYS A 428 9.57 -2.84 -11.01
N HIS A 429 9.71 -1.54 -11.23
CA HIS A 429 10.96 -0.81 -10.96
C HIS A 429 11.39 -0.84 -9.49
N PHE A 430 10.45 -1.04 -8.58
CA PHE A 430 10.73 -1.20 -7.14
C PHE A 430 10.72 -2.66 -6.72
N SER A 431 9.58 -3.32 -6.83
CA SER A 431 9.34 -4.62 -6.20
C SER A 431 10.17 -5.77 -6.77
N HIS A 432 10.59 -5.67 -8.04
CA HIS A 432 11.48 -6.67 -8.65
C HIS A 432 12.81 -6.78 -7.93
N PHE A 433 13.32 -5.67 -7.39
CA PHE A 433 14.65 -5.56 -6.81
C PHE A 433 14.64 -5.38 -5.29
N VAL A 434 13.63 -4.69 -4.76
CA VAL A 434 13.50 -4.38 -3.33
C VAL A 434 12.75 -5.51 -2.64
N LYS A 435 13.50 -6.40 -2.00
CA LYS A 435 12.97 -7.57 -1.28
C LYS A 435 12.90 -7.29 0.21
N GLU A 436 12.24 -8.17 0.95
CA GLU A 436 12.25 -8.16 2.41
C GLU A 436 13.68 -8.08 2.96
N GLY A 437 13.89 -7.22 3.95
CA GLY A 437 15.20 -6.95 4.55
C GLY A 437 16.07 -5.95 3.78
N THR A 438 15.69 -5.53 2.57
CA THR A 438 16.37 -4.43 1.85
C THR A 438 16.18 -3.12 2.62
N GLU A 439 17.25 -2.36 2.83
CA GLU A 439 17.18 -1.08 3.54
C GLU A 439 16.99 0.09 2.55
N MET A 440 15.96 0.90 2.75
CA MET A 440 15.84 2.22 2.11
C MET A 440 16.78 3.16 2.86
N ILE A 441 17.84 3.63 2.18
CA ILE A 441 18.96 4.35 2.80
C ILE A 441 19.09 5.81 2.39
N ALA A 442 18.44 6.22 1.30
CA ALA A 442 18.37 7.63 0.90
C ALA A 442 17.19 7.90 -0.04
N TYR A 443 16.67 9.10 0.03
CA TYR A 443 15.64 9.64 -0.84
C TYR A 443 15.98 11.09 -1.19
N SER A 444 15.81 11.47 -2.45
CA SER A 444 16.08 12.83 -2.92
C SER A 444 15.16 13.91 -2.31
N GLY A 445 14.04 13.49 -1.71
CA GLY A 445 13.06 14.37 -1.09
C GLY A 445 12.03 14.93 -2.07
N ARG A 446 10.95 15.51 -1.52
CA ARG A 446 9.81 16.06 -2.27
C ARG A 446 10.14 17.22 -3.19
N HIS A 447 11.28 17.88 -2.97
CA HIS A 447 11.80 18.89 -3.87
C HIS A 447 12.03 18.33 -5.28
N TYR A 448 12.36 17.04 -5.37
CA TYR A 448 12.55 16.32 -6.64
C TYR A 448 11.32 15.51 -7.05
N SER A 449 10.10 15.94 -6.74
CA SER A 449 8.85 15.20 -7.04
C SER A 449 8.66 14.85 -8.52
N LYS A 450 9.26 15.63 -9.43
CA LYS A 450 9.25 15.35 -10.88
C LYS A 450 10.41 14.46 -11.35
N THR A 451 11.44 14.33 -10.53
CA THR A 451 12.63 13.50 -10.81
C THR A 451 13.07 12.77 -9.54
N PRO A 452 12.18 11.99 -8.91
CA PRO A 452 12.47 11.33 -7.64
C PRO A 452 13.58 10.28 -7.80
N VAL A 453 14.44 10.18 -6.77
CA VAL A 453 15.47 9.16 -6.66
C VAL A 453 15.39 8.52 -5.28
N VAL A 454 15.32 7.19 -5.24
CA VAL A 454 15.39 6.41 -3.99
C VAL A 454 16.54 5.41 -4.08
N VAL A 455 17.31 5.31 -3.01
CA VAL A 455 18.46 4.42 -2.92
C VAL A 455 18.21 3.34 -1.87
N PHE A 456 18.41 2.12 -2.28
CA PHE A 456 18.26 0.92 -1.45
C PHE A 456 19.58 0.17 -1.34
N LYS A 457 19.77 -0.51 -0.21
CA LYS A 457 20.86 -1.45 0.02
C LYS A 457 20.29 -2.84 0.36
N GLY A 458 20.54 -3.80 -0.51
CA GLY A 458 20.14 -5.19 -0.30
C GLY A 458 20.93 -5.88 0.82
N THR A 459 20.43 -6.97 1.34
CA THR A 459 21.07 -7.78 2.39
C THR A 459 22.44 -8.32 1.99
N ASN A 460 22.71 -8.44 0.69
CA ASN A 460 24.01 -8.82 0.11
C ASN A 460 24.96 -7.64 -0.13
N GLY A 461 24.56 -6.43 0.29
CA GLY A 461 25.34 -5.19 0.08
C GLY A 461 25.17 -4.55 -1.30
N GLN A 462 24.36 -5.12 -2.20
CA GLN A 462 24.05 -4.57 -3.51
C GLN A 462 23.24 -3.28 -3.36
N PHE A 463 23.59 -2.25 -4.14
CA PHE A 463 22.76 -1.04 -4.22
C PHE A 463 21.76 -1.15 -5.38
N VAL A 464 20.54 -0.71 -5.11
CA VAL A 464 19.46 -0.53 -6.09
C VAL A 464 19.04 0.93 -6.03
N ILE A 465 19.04 1.63 -7.15
CA ILE A 465 18.63 3.02 -7.26
C ILE A 465 17.46 3.10 -8.24
N THR A 466 16.32 3.59 -7.78
CA THR A 466 15.18 3.90 -8.64
C THR A 466 15.16 5.39 -8.94
N ALA A 467 14.87 5.77 -10.19
CA ALA A 467 14.84 7.15 -10.63
C ALA A 467 13.70 7.36 -11.64
N GLY A 468 12.80 8.31 -11.37
CA GLY A 468 11.77 8.76 -12.30
C GLY A 468 12.20 10.03 -13.05
N ASN A 469 11.65 10.25 -14.23
CA ASN A 469 11.63 11.56 -14.88
C ASN A 469 10.25 11.80 -15.49
N PHE A 470 9.49 12.70 -14.91
CA PHE A 470 8.11 13.04 -15.31
C PHE A 470 8.04 14.41 -15.99
N THR A 471 9.17 14.83 -16.58
CA THR A 471 9.27 16.10 -17.34
C THR A 471 9.40 15.85 -18.83
N ASP A 472 9.08 16.85 -19.64
CA ASP A 472 9.23 16.83 -21.11
C ASP A 472 10.68 16.93 -21.59
N LYS A 473 11.67 16.98 -20.69
CA LYS A 473 13.10 17.13 -20.99
C LYS A 473 13.90 16.01 -20.36
N PRO A 474 15.05 15.63 -20.94
CA PRO A 474 16.00 14.76 -20.27
C PRO A 474 16.40 15.34 -18.90
N ALA A 475 16.51 14.47 -17.90
CA ALA A 475 16.97 14.86 -16.57
C ALA A 475 18.33 14.25 -16.28
N GLU A 476 19.21 15.06 -15.70
CA GLU A 476 20.54 14.66 -15.30
C GLU A 476 20.74 14.89 -13.80
N LEU A 477 21.04 13.81 -13.07
CA LEU A 477 21.24 13.81 -11.62
C LEU A 477 22.44 12.93 -11.27
N SER A 478 23.04 13.15 -10.12
CA SER A 478 24.12 12.30 -9.62
C SER A 478 23.78 11.73 -8.26
N VAL A 479 24.14 10.46 -8.03
CA VAL A 479 24.13 9.82 -6.71
C VAL A 479 25.56 9.49 -6.33
N ARG A 480 26.04 9.97 -5.19
CA ARG A 480 27.35 9.63 -4.65
C ARG A 480 27.30 8.31 -3.91
N ILE A 481 28.16 7.35 -4.30
CA ILE A 481 28.28 6.03 -3.71
C ILE A 481 29.73 5.85 -3.24
N GLY A 482 29.97 6.13 -1.96
CA GLY A 482 31.32 6.19 -1.40
C GLY A 482 32.18 7.26 -2.11
N LYS A 483 33.21 6.82 -2.85
CA LYS A 483 34.12 7.71 -3.59
C LYS A 483 33.78 7.86 -5.09
N LYS A 484 32.70 7.24 -5.56
CA LYS A 484 32.26 7.24 -6.95
C LYS A 484 30.87 7.84 -7.11
N TYR A 485 30.47 8.08 -8.34
CA TYR A 485 29.19 8.68 -8.69
C TYR A 485 28.48 7.83 -9.74
N LEU A 486 27.20 7.59 -9.53
CA LEU A 486 26.27 7.19 -10.58
C LEU A 486 25.69 8.47 -11.19
N ASN A 487 26.05 8.75 -12.44
CA ASN A 487 25.47 9.85 -13.20
C ASN A 487 24.24 9.31 -13.95
N ILE A 488 23.08 9.72 -13.49
CA ILE A 488 21.77 9.32 -14.01
C ILE A 488 21.41 10.26 -15.16
N LYS A 489 21.16 9.69 -16.34
CA LYS A 489 20.64 10.41 -17.51
C LYS A 489 19.32 9.74 -17.90
N SER A 490 18.21 10.36 -17.49
CA SER A 490 16.85 9.84 -17.72
C SER A 490 16.22 10.52 -18.92
N GLN A 491 15.62 9.72 -19.80
CA GLN A 491 14.77 10.25 -20.89
C GLN A 491 13.52 10.93 -20.30
N PRO A 492 12.89 11.86 -21.06
CA PRO A 492 11.56 12.36 -20.70
C PRO A 492 10.60 11.19 -20.44
N HIS A 493 9.70 11.36 -19.49
CA HIS A 493 8.62 10.41 -19.21
C HIS A 493 9.12 8.96 -19.09
N SER A 494 10.07 8.72 -18.15
CA SER A 494 10.69 7.41 -17.98
C SER A 494 10.81 6.97 -16.51
N PHE A 495 10.76 5.66 -16.32
CA PHE A 495 11.09 4.97 -15.08
C PHE A 495 12.43 4.24 -15.26
N ASN A 496 13.31 4.34 -14.28
CA ASN A 496 14.64 3.78 -14.37
C ASN A 496 15.04 3.08 -13.07
N THR A 497 15.73 1.95 -13.18
CA THR A 497 16.38 1.28 -12.06
C THR A 497 17.81 0.95 -12.39
N TYR A 498 18.71 1.20 -11.47
CA TYR A 498 20.14 0.95 -11.54
C TYR A 498 20.52 -0.06 -10.46
N VAL A 499 21.25 -1.12 -10.86
CA VAL A 499 21.64 -2.23 -9.98
C VAL A 499 23.15 -2.38 -10.02
N LEU A 500 23.80 -2.24 -8.81
CA LEU A 500 25.25 -2.22 -8.64
C LEU A 500 25.73 -3.40 -7.82
#